data_06feffcdb7d836b6f4c71ce560a22eb4
#
_entry.id   06feffcdb7d836b6f4c71ce560a22eb4
#
_cell.length_a   1.000
_cell.length_b   1.000
_cell.length_c   1.000
_cell.angle_alpha   90.00
_cell.angle_beta   90.00
_cell.angle_gamma   90.00
#
_symmetry.space_group_name_H-M   'P 1'
#
loop_
_entity.id
_entity.type
_entity.pdbx_description
1 polymer ?
#
loop_
_entity_poly.entity_id
_entity_poly.type
_entity_poly.pdbx_seq_one_letter_code
_entity_poly.pdbx_strand_id
1 'polypeptide(L)'
;FTWRDDLVDNKKIFKFFLPNKIPDFVPVDISHKTKFCCLIAGNKKNSRPRELYSERIRAIRWFEEHQPDRFDLYGKGWDLTLPPLLYPVKTVFQPVYHSLFPRYPSYRGAIASKHAILEHYKFSICYENVLGIPGYITEKIFDCFFAGCIPVYLGAPNITKFIPEETFIDKRKFSGYSELFEYLDNLSDDEY
;
A
#
# COMPACT_ATOMS: atom_id res chain seq x y z
N PHE A 1 15.91 -14.56 15.71
CA PHE A 1 15.26 -13.26 15.59
C PHE A 1 13.82 -13.43 15.11
N THR A 2 12.92 -12.56 15.59
CA THR A 2 11.50 -12.53 15.22
C THR A 2 10.95 -11.12 15.22
N TRP A 3 9.96 -10.84 14.36
CA TRP A 3 9.15 -9.61 14.45
C TRP A 3 7.91 -9.77 15.35
N ARG A 4 7.57 -11.00 15.74
CA ARG A 4 6.44 -11.28 16.63
C ARG A 4 6.80 -10.95 18.07
N ASP A 5 6.08 -10.00 18.68
CA ASP A 5 6.33 -9.58 20.07
C ASP A 5 6.08 -10.69 21.08
N ASP A 6 5.06 -11.53 20.82
CA ASP A 6 4.66 -12.62 21.71
C ASP A 6 5.68 -13.78 21.78
N LEU A 7 6.68 -13.78 20.91
CA LEU A 7 7.76 -14.77 20.90
C LEU A 7 9.09 -14.25 21.45
N VAL A 8 9.19 -12.93 21.72
CA VAL A 8 10.44 -12.32 22.21
C VAL A 8 10.60 -12.64 23.70
N ASP A 9 11.72 -13.29 24.06
CA ASP A 9 12.10 -13.60 25.44
C ASP A 9 13.38 -12.89 25.90
N ASN A 10 14.07 -12.18 24.99
CA ASN A 10 15.34 -11.50 25.20
C ASN A 10 16.49 -12.39 25.69
N LYS A 11 16.35 -13.71 25.56
CA LYS A 11 17.37 -14.71 25.91
C LYS A 11 17.82 -15.52 24.71
N LYS A 12 16.86 -16.11 23.99
CA LYS A 12 17.10 -16.90 22.78
C LYS A 12 16.43 -16.28 21.56
N ILE A 13 15.33 -15.56 21.75
CA ILE A 13 14.54 -14.97 20.68
C ILE A 13 14.50 -13.45 20.89
N PHE A 14 15.14 -12.73 19.97
CA PHE A 14 15.28 -11.29 20.01
C PHE A 14 14.36 -10.63 18.98
N LYS A 15 13.88 -9.44 19.31
CA LYS A 15 13.11 -8.61 18.38
C LYS A 15 13.95 -8.27 17.14
N PHE A 16 13.33 -8.38 15.99
CA PHE A 16 13.89 -7.96 14.71
C PHE A 16 12.99 -6.90 14.08
N PHE A 17 13.58 -5.77 13.76
CA PHE A 17 12.95 -4.74 12.96
C PHE A 17 13.49 -4.85 11.53
N LEU A 18 12.60 -4.77 10.54
CA LEU A 18 13.03 -4.76 9.13
C LEU A 18 13.75 -3.43 8.85
N PRO A 19 15.06 -3.46 8.62
CA PRO A 19 15.82 -2.23 8.49
C PRO A 19 15.58 -1.59 7.13
N ASN A 20 15.19 -0.32 7.15
CA ASN A 20 15.35 0.56 5.99
C ASN A 20 16.57 1.43 6.22
N LYS A 21 17.29 1.74 5.14
CA LYS A 21 18.26 2.82 5.20
C LYS A 21 17.49 4.12 5.51
N ILE A 22 17.80 4.75 6.61
CA ILE A 22 17.25 6.06 6.95
C ILE A 22 17.88 7.07 5.98
N PRO A 23 17.09 7.75 5.13
CA PRO A 23 17.62 8.78 4.25
C PRO A 23 18.05 10.00 5.06
N ASP A 24 18.84 10.86 4.45
CA ASP A 24 19.07 12.20 4.98
C ASP A 24 17.73 12.93 5.08
N PHE A 25 17.54 13.72 6.13
CA PHE A 25 16.30 14.46 6.32
C PHE A 25 16.14 15.48 5.18
N VAL A 26 15.04 15.35 4.45
CA VAL A 26 14.60 16.34 3.47
C VAL A 26 13.24 16.85 3.93
N PRO A 27 13.06 18.16 4.14
CA PRO A 27 11.75 18.71 4.45
C PRO A 27 10.73 18.32 3.38
N VAL A 28 9.55 17.89 3.82
CA VAL A 28 8.47 17.57 2.88
C VAL A 28 7.90 18.88 2.34
N ASP A 29 7.91 19.02 1.02
CA ASP A 29 7.23 20.10 0.34
C ASP A 29 5.86 19.59 -0.15
N ILE A 30 4.79 20.07 0.49
CA ILE A 30 3.41 19.71 0.15
C ILE A 30 3.06 20.07 -1.30
N SER A 31 3.68 21.12 -1.86
CA SER A 31 3.42 21.51 -3.25
C SER A 31 3.78 20.43 -4.26
N HIS A 32 4.66 19.51 -3.90
CA HIS A 32 5.01 18.35 -4.72
C HIS A 32 3.97 17.22 -4.64
N LYS A 33 3.03 17.26 -3.69
CA LYS A 33 1.95 16.26 -3.50
C LYS A 33 0.80 16.49 -4.48
N THR A 34 1.08 16.32 -5.77
CA THR A 34 0.13 16.61 -6.85
C THR A 34 -0.92 15.53 -7.06
N LYS A 35 -0.74 14.36 -6.42
CA LYS A 35 -1.61 13.20 -6.55
C LYS A 35 -2.21 12.78 -5.21
N PHE A 36 -3.41 12.21 -5.24
CA PHE A 36 -4.16 11.93 -4.03
C PHE A 36 -3.71 10.64 -3.34
N CYS A 37 -3.96 9.47 -3.92
CA CYS A 37 -3.72 8.18 -3.26
C CYS A 37 -3.08 7.17 -4.22
N CYS A 38 -2.23 6.30 -3.70
CA CYS A 38 -1.71 5.17 -4.46
C CYS A 38 -1.65 3.88 -3.63
N LEU A 39 -1.47 2.76 -4.33
CA LEU A 39 -1.08 1.48 -3.75
C LEU A 39 0.13 0.94 -4.50
N ILE A 40 1.21 0.63 -3.77
CA ILE A 40 2.43 0.03 -4.34
C ILE A 40 2.59 -1.37 -3.78
N ALA A 41 2.23 -2.39 -4.57
CA ALA A 41 2.35 -3.79 -4.17
C ALA A 41 2.47 -4.72 -5.39
N GLY A 42 3.07 -5.89 -5.20
CA GLY A 42 2.96 -6.96 -6.19
C GLY A 42 1.61 -7.66 -6.10
N ASN A 43 1.08 -8.07 -7.26
CA ASN A 43 -0.14 -8.89 -7.34
C ASN A 43 0.14 -10.32 -6.87
N LYS A 44 0.17 -10.49 -5.55
CA LYS A 44 0.36 -11.79 -4.91
C LYS A 44 -0.99 -12.30 -4.40
N LYS A 45 -1.17 -13.61 -4.41
CA LYS A 45 -2.32 -14.29 -3.83
C LYS A 45 -1.86 -15.19 -2.68
N ASN A 46 -2.65 -15.24 -1.63
CA ASN A 46 -2.41 -16.14 -0.51
C ASN A 46 -3.79 -16.56 0.03
N SER A 47 -3.93 -17.84 0.41
CA SER A 47 -5.15 -18.38 1.00
C SER A 47 -5.06 -18.57 2.52
N ARG A 48 -4.00 -18.07 3.16
CA ARG A 48 -3.83 -18.20 4.60
C ARG A 48 -4.81 -17.29 5.35
N PRO A 49 -5.29 -17.70 6.52
CA PRO A 49 -6.13 -16.85 7.37
C PRO A 49 -5.45 -15.51 7.67
N ARG A 50 -6.26 -14.44 7.67
CA ARG A 50 -5.81 -13.06 7.96
C ARG A 50 -4.81 -12.46 6.97
N GLU A 51 -4.69 -13.03 5.76
CA GLU A 51 -3.94 -12.40 4.69
C GLU A 51 -4.60 -11.06 4.28
N LEU A 52 -3.79 -10.08 3.86
CA LEU A 52 -4.27 -8.75 3.45
C LEU A 52 -4.15 -8.50 1.95
N TYR A 53 -3.83 -9.52 1.16
CA TYR A 53 -3.81 -9.39 -0.31
C TYR A 53 -5.21 -9.19 -0.86
N SER A 54 -6.21 -9.91 -0.32
CA SER A 54 -7.63 -9.75 -0.68
C SER A 54 -8.14 -8.36 -0.30
N GLU A 55 -7.71 -7.82 0.85
CA GLU A 55 -8.09 -6.47 1.27
C GLU A 55 -7.51 -5.38 0.38
N ARG A 56 -6.27 -5.57 -0.12
CA ARG A 56 -5.70 -4.68 -1.15
C ARG A 56 -6.54 -4.69 -2.42
N ILE A 57 -7.02 -5.85 -2.85
CA ILE A 57 -7.91 -5.94 -4.03
C ILE A 57 -9.22 -5.19 -3.78
N ARG A 58 -9.81 -5.28 -2.57
CA ARG A 58 -11.02 -4.53 -2.22
C ARG A 58 -10.77 -3.02 -2.27
N ALA A 59 -9.64 -2.56 -1.72
CA ALA A 59 -9.25 -1.15 -1.81
C ALA A 59 -9.14 -0.69 -3.27
N ILE A 60 -8.37 -1.43 -4.10
CA ILE A 60 -8.19 -1.11 -5.51
C ILE A 60 -9.55 -1.01 -6.22
N ARG A 61 -10.44 -2.01 -6.05
CA ARG A 61 -11.74 -2.03 -6.73
C ARG A 61 -12.64 -0.88 -6.28
N TRP A 62 -12.65 -0.59 -4.99
CA TRP A 62 -13.43 0.52 -4.48
C TRP A 62 -12.99 1.85 -5.11
N PHE A 63 -11.68 2.11 -5.14
CA PHE A 63 -11.15 3.34 -5.73
C PHE A 63 -11.38 3.39 -7.25
N GLU A 64 -11.19 2.30 -7.97
CA GLU A 64 -11.45 2.22 -9.42
C GLU A 64 -12.91 2.49 -9.77
N GLU A 65 -13.85 2.08 -8.90
CA GLU A 65 -15.29 2.26 -9.10
C GLU A 65 -15.77 3.66 -8.72
N HIS A 66 -15.25 4.22 -7.61
CA HIS A 66 -15.81 5.44 -7.01
C HIS A 66 -14.92 6.67 -7.21
N GLN A 67 -13.60 6.49 -7.36
CA GLN A 67 -12.61 7.58 -7.43
C GLN A 67 -11.49 7.27 -8.44
N PRO A 68 -11.82 6.96 -9.71
CA PRO A 68 -10.86 6.46 -10.70
C PRO A 68 -9.73 7.44 -11.02
N ASP A 69 -10.00 8.74 -10.96
CA ASP A 69 -9.02 9.79 -11.27
C ASP A 69 -8.13 10.16 -10.07
N ARG A 70 -8.42 9.61 -8.90
CA ARG A 70 -7.73 9.95 -7.65
C ARG A 70 -6.90 8.79 -7.08
N PHE A 71 -6.75 7.70 -7.84
CA PHE A 71 -6.04 6.52 -7.36
C PHE A 71 -5.18 5.89 -8.45
N ASP A 72 -3.93 5.58 -8.11
CA ASP A 72 -3.00 4.88 -8.98
C ASP A 72 -2.46 3.61 -8.30
N LEU A 73 -2.39 2.53 -9.09
CA LEU A 73 -1.85 1.23 -8.69
C LEU A 73 -0.49 0.99 -9.34
N TYR A 74 0.49 0.59 -8.53
CA TYR A 74 1.84 0.26 -9.00
C TYR A 74 2.30 -1.10 -8.50
N GLY A 75 3.23 -1.70 -9.25
CA GLY A 75 3.91 -2.93 -8.85
C GLY A 75 3.87 -4.01 -9.91
N LYS A 76 4.47 -5.16 -9.60
CA LYS A 76 4.59 -6.28 -10.55
C LYS A 76 3.37 -7.18 -10.55
N GLY A 77 3.00 -7.70 -11.71
CA GLY A 77 2.01 -8.78 -11.86
C GLY A 77 0.56 -8.33 -11.86
N TRP A 78 0.29 -7.05 -12.08
CA TRP A 78 -1.07 -6.52 -12.26
C TRP A 78 -1.52 -6.52 -13.73
N ASP A 79 -0.60 -6.87 -14.62
CA ASP A 79 -0.90 -6.98 -16.04
C ASP A 79 -1.95 -8.05 -16.29
N LEU A 80 -2.79 -7.84 -17.29
CA LEU A 80 -3.80 -8.81 -17.67
C LEU A 80 -3.16 -10.12 -18.13
N THR A 81 -3.58 -11.21 -17.52
CA THR A 81 -3.44 -12.55 -18.12
C THR A 81 -4.70 -12.83 -18.94
N LEU A 82 -4.55 -13.03 -20.24
CA LEU A 82 -5.64 -13.53 -21.09
C LEU A 82 -6.20 -14.83 -20.49
N PRO A 83 -7.51 -15.09 -20.62
CA PRO A 83 -8.08 -16.39 -20.26
C PRO A 83 -7.29 -17.53 -20.90
N PRO A 84 -7.16 -18.69 -20.25
CA PRO A 84 -6.40 -19.84 -20.77
C PRO A 84 -6.78 -20.22 -22.20
N LEU A 85 -8.04 -20.05 -22.58
CA LEU A 85 -8.56 -20.33 -23.93
C LEU A 85 -7.90 -19.47 -25.02
N LEU A 86 -7.40 -18.29 -24.69
CA LEU A 86 -6.76 -17.37 -25.62
C LEU A 86 -5.23 -17.38 -25.54
N TYR A 87 -4.65 -18.34 -24.80
CA TYR A 87 -3.19 -18.48 -24.63
C TYR A 87 -2.38 -18.53 -25.94
N PRO A 88 -2.86 -19.18 -27.03
CA PRO A 88 -2.11 -19.21 -28.28
C PRO A 88 -1.97 -17.85 -28.99
N VAL A 89 -2.86 -16.90 -28.66
CA VAL A 89 -2.93 -15.56 -29.28
C VAL A 89 -2.19 -14.52 -28.44
N LYS A 90 -1.63 -14.93 -27.30
CA LYS A 90 -1.09 -14.10 -26.23
C LYS A 90 0.02 -13.14 -26.67
N THR A 91 0.89 -13.58 -27.58
CA THR A 91 2.09 -12.82 -27.95
C THR A 91 1.83 -11.64 -28.89
N VAL A 92 0.81 -11.72 -29.73
CA VAL A 92 0.53 -10.73 -30.78
C VAL A 92 -0.53 -9.71 -30.36
N PHE A 93 -1.58 -10.17 -29.70
CA PHE A 93 -2.75 -9.32 -29.39
C PHE A 93 -2.79 -8.81 -27.93
N GLN A 94 -1.93 -9.30 -27.06
CA GLN A 94 -1.92 -8.92 -25.65
C GLN A 94 -1.79 -7.39 -25.45
N PRO A 95 -0.85 -6.68 -26.08
CA PRO A 95 -0.70 -5.23 -25.88
C PRO A 95 -1.97 -4.45 -26.27
N VAL A 96 -2.60 -4.81 -27.39
CA VAL A 96 -3.81 -4.14 -27.88
C VAL A 96 -5.00 -4.43 -26.95
N TYR A 97 -5.16 -5.69 -26.55
CA TYR A 97 -6.23 -6.09 -25.63
C TYR A 97 -6.10 -5.40 -24.27
N HIS A 98 -4.89 -5.30 -23.71
CA HIS A 98 -4.62 -4.59 -22.48
C HIS A 98 -4.97 -3.10 -22.54
N SER A 99 -4.68 -2.47 -23.67
CA SER A 99 -4.99 -1.06 -23.89
C SER A 99 -6.49 -0.80 -23.95
N LEU A 100 -7.25 -1.75 -24.52
CA LEU A 100 -8.70 -1.61 -24.69
C LEU A 100 -9.51 -2.07 -23.48
N PHE A 101 -8.99 -3.07 -22.74
CA PHE A 101 -9.70 -3.70 -21.61
C PHE A 101 -8.79 -3.94 -20.42
N PRO A 102 -8.31 -2.91 -19.74
CA PRO A 102 -7.43 -3.07 -18.58
C PRO A 102 -8.20 -3.72 -17.43
N ARG A 103 -7.65 -4.81 -16.88
CA ARG A 103 -8.25 -5.47 -15.70
C ARG A 103 -8.22 -4.57 -14.47
N TYR A 104 -7.22 -3.72 -14.38
CA TYR A 104 -7.04 -2.71 -13.35
C TYR A 104 -6.78 -1.36 -14.05
N PRO A 105 -7.83 -0.56 -14.27
CA PRO A 105 -7.71 0.74 -14.95
C PRO A 105 -6.74 1.72 -14.25
N SER A 106 -6.61 1.59 -12.94
CA SER A 106 -5.69 2.39 -12.13
C SER A 106 -4.22 1.99 -12.26
N TYR A 107 -3.89 0.87 -12.95
CA TYR A 107 -2.53 0.37 -13.03
C TYR A 107 -1.61 1.23 -13.90
N ARG A 108 -0.48 1.65 -13.34
CA ARG A 108 0.53 2.52 -13.97
C ARG A 108 1.86 1.82 -14.25
N GLY A 109 1.98 0.53 -13.94
CA GLY A 109 3.17 -0.26 -14.25
C GLY A 109 4.01 -0.66 -13.05
N ALA A 110 5.08 -1.41 -13.32
CA ALA A 110 6.10 -1.73 -12.34
C ALA A 110 7.03 -0.53 -12.15
N ILE A 111 7.58 -0.38 -10.94
CA ILE A 111 8.42 0.75 -10.56
C ILE A 111 9.82 0.30 -10.15
N ALA A 112 10.80 1.15 -10.35
CA ALA A 112 12.17 0.96 -9.91
C ALA A 112 12.40 1.51 -8.48
N SER A 113 11.74 2.61 -8.13
CA SER A 113 11.87 3.28 -6.83
C SER A 113 10.49 3.59 -6.25
N LYS A 114 10.23 3.14 -5.02
CA LYS A 114 9.00 3.50 -4.30
C LYS A 114 9.03 4.98 -3.89
N HIS A 115 10.18 5.48 -3.44
CA HIS A 115 10.34 6.86 -3.03
C HIS A 115 9.95 7.84 -4.15
N ALA A 116 10.50 7.64 -5.36
CA ALA A 116 10.23 8.48 -6.53
C ALA A 116 8.74 8.51 -6.95
N ILE A 117 7.96 7.54 -6.50
CA ILE A 117 6.50 7.54 -6.71
C ILE A 117 5.82 8.21 -5.51
N LEU A 118 6.10 7.74 -4.28
CA LEU A 118 5.41 8.18 -3.06
C LEU A 118 5.56 9.69 -2.79
N GLU A 119 6.69 10.29 -3.20
CA GLU A 119 6.92 11.73 -3.04
C GLU A 119 5.88 12.62 -3.73
N HIS A 120 5.15 12.10 -4.71
CA HIS A 120 4.09 12.82 -5.42
C HIS A 120 2.68 12.60 -4.85
N TYR A 121 2.50 11.66 -3.91
CA TYR A 121 1.18 11.30 -3.37
C TYR A 121 0.97 11.83 -1.97
N LYS A 122 -0.25 12.33 -1.70
CA LYS A 122 -0.68 12.67 -0.33
C LYS A 122 -0.79 11.39 0.50
N PHE A 123 -1.45 10.35 0.00
CA PHE A 123 -1.75 9.13 0.74
C PHE A 123 -1.27 7.87 0.01
N SER A 124 -0.97 6.83 0.78
CA SER A 124 -0.69 5.50 0.24
C SER A 124 -1.39 4.40 1.05
N ILE A 125 -2.08 3.50 0.36
CA ILE A 125 -2.63 2.28 0.98
C ILE A 125 -1.47 1.37 1.40
N CYS A 126 -1.17 1.39 2.69
CA CYS A 126 -0.01 0.75 3.31
C CYS A 126 -0.41 -0.45 4.15
N TYR A 127 -0.91 -1.52 3.51
CA TYR A 127 -1.34 -2.73 4.20
C TYR A 127 -0.19 -3.74 4.30
N GLU A 128 -0.03 -4.31 5.48
CA GLU A 128 0.89 -5.42 5.68
C GLU A 128 0.44 -6.67 4.91
N ASN A 129 1.23 -7.75 4.93
CA ASN A 129 0.85 -8.98 4.26
C ASN A 129 -0.16 -9.79 5.07
N VAL A 130 -0.18 -9.61 6.39
CA VAL A 130 -1.00 -10.36 7.34
C VAL A 130 -1.54 -9.41 8.42
N LEU A 131 -2.81 -9.58 8.77
CA LEU A 131 -3.50 -8.85 9.82
C LEU A 131 -3.25 -9.48 11.20
N GLY A 132 -3.12 -8.64 12.22
CA GLY A 132 -3.27 -9.06 13.62
C GLY A 132 -2.06 -9.81 14.21
N ILE A 133 -0.87 -9.66 13.64
CA ILE A 133 0.37 -10.16 14.25
C ILE A 133 1.01 -9.00 15.03
N PRO A 134 1.09 -9.08 16.38
CA PRO A 134 1.73 -8.04 17.18
C PRO A 134 3.19 -7.83 16.77
N GLY A 135 3.56 -6.57 16.54
CA GLY A 135 4.91 -6.17 16.17
C GLY A 135 5.32 -6.47 14.72
N TYR A 136 4.42 -7.00 13.90
CA TYR A 136 4.69 -7.22 12.47
C TYR A 136 4.53 -5.90 11.71
N ILE A 137 5.55 -5.09 11.76
CA ILE A 137 5.68 -3.80 11.08
C ILE A 137 6.84 -3.92 10.12
N THR A 138 6.59 -3.68 8.83
CA THR A 138 7.60 -3.85 7.79
C THR A 138 8.05 -2.51 7.21
N GLU A 139 8.93 -2.57 6.22
CA GLU A 139 9.46 -1.40 5.52
C GLU A 139 8.39 -0.50 4.90
N LYS A 140 7.17 -1.00 4.69
CA LYS A 140 6.13 -0.30 3.92
C LYS A 140 5.74 1.04 4.51
N ILE A 141 5.52 1.09 5.83
CA ILE A 141 5.13 2.33 6.50
C ILE A 141 6.28 3.35 6.50
N PHE A 142 7.51 2.87 6.65
CA PHE A 142 8.70 3.73 6.59
C PHE A 142 8.97 4.26 5.19
N ASP A 143 8.72 3.47 4.14
CA ASP A 143 8.80 3.95 2.76
C ASP A 143 7.86 5.17 2.54
N CYS A 144 6.68 5.16 3.16
CA CYS A 144 5.75 6.30 3.12
C CYS A 144 6.34 7.51 3.88
N PHE A 145 6.80 7.32 5.11
CA PHE A 145 7.37 8.41 5.92
C PHE A 145 8.56 9.07 5.24
N PHE A 146 9.49 8.27 4.70
CA PHE A 146 10.68 8.79 4.03
C PHE A 146 10.37 9.59 2.76
N ALA A 147 9.21 9.37 2.17
CA ALA A 147 8.73 10.11 1.01
C ALA A 147 7.74 11.24 1.39
N GLY A 148 7.52 11.48 2.68
CA GLY A 148 6.52 12.44 3.15
C GLY A 148 5.10 12.12 2.68
N CYS A 149 4.75 10.85 2.58
CA CYS A 149 3.42 10.38 2.16
C CYS A 149 2.71 9.78 3.38
N ILE A 150 1.48 10.20 3.67
CA ILE A 150 0.72 9.67 4.81
C ILE A 150 0.28 8.21 4.52
N PRO A 151 0.69 7.23 5.34
CA PRO A 151 0.25 5.85 5.16
C PRO A 151 -1.16 5.63 5.71
N VAL A 152 -2.04 5.06 4.89
CA VAL A 152 -3.28 4.41 5.34
C VAL A 152 -2.95 2.98 5.73
N TYR A 153 -2.76 2.75 7.02
CA TYR A 153 -2.17 1.51 7.53
C TYR A 153 -3.21 0.47 7.94
N LEU A 154 -2.89 -0.80 7.63
CA LEU A 154 -3.60 -1.97 8.16
C LEU A 154 -2.60 -3.11 8.37
N GLY A 155 -2.47 -3.62 9.61
CA GLY A 155 -1.49 -4.67 9.92
C GLY A 155 -1.41 -5.04 11.39
N ALA A 156 -0.32 -4.68 12.05
CA ALA A 156 -0.07 -4.99 13.45
C ALA A 156 -1.10 -4.32 14.37
N PRO A 157 -1.72 -5.06 15.31
CA PRO A 157 -2.74 -4.51 16.21
C PRO A 157 -2.17 -3.50 17.22
N ASN A 158 -0.88 -3.61 17.51
CA ASN A 158 -0.18 -2.79 18.48
C ASN A 158 0.80 -1.80 17.85
N ILE A 159 0.49 -1.31 16.65
CA ILE A 159 1.38 -0.39 15.93
C ILE A 159 1.69 0.88 16.73
N THR A 160 0.73 1.39 17.49
CA THR A 160 0.88 2.61 18.31
C THR A 160 1.86 2.47 19.47
N LYS A 161 2.33 1.25 19.77
CA LYS A 161 3.47 1.05 20.70
C LYS A 161 4.82 1.43 20.08
N PHE A 162 4.90 1.56 18.77
CA PHE A 162 6.14 1.76 18.02
C PHE A 162 6.12 3.04 17.19
N ILE A 163 4.95 3.46 16.75
CA ILE A 163 4.74 4.58 15.82
C ILE A 163 3.65 5.47 16.40
N PRO A 164 3.88 6.77 16.54
CA PRO A 164 2.89 7.73 17.01
C PRO A 164 1.62 7.68 16.18
N GLU A 165 0.46 7.70 16.85
CA GLU A 165 -0.84 7.51 16.21
C GLU A 165 -1.18 8.61 15.20
N GLU A 166 -0.70 9.82 15.43
CA GLU A 166 -0.88 10.99 14.59
C GLU A 166 -0.11 10.96 13.27
N THR A 167 0.83 10.00 13.09
CA THR A 167 1.67 9.94 11.89
C THR A 167 1.12 9.03 10.79
N PHE A 168 0.01 8.35 11.04
CA PHE A 168 -0.62 7.44 10.06
C PHE A 168 -2.13 7.38 10.25
N ILE A 169 -2.84 6.96 9.22
CA ILE A 169 -4.28 6.76 9.25
C ILE A 169 -4.56 5.26 9.45
N ASP A 170 -5.16 4.92 10.59
CA ASP A 170 -5.52 3.53 10.89
C ASP A 170 -6.82 3.14 10.18
N LYS A 171 -6.72 2.26 9.17
CA LYS A 171 -7.89 1.77 8.42
C LYS A 171 -8.96 1.13 9.31
N ARG A 172 -8.60 0.62 10.48
CA ARG A 172 -9.53 -0.03 11.43
C ARG A 172 -10.52 0.94 12.06
N LYS A 173 -10.25 2.25 12.02
CA LYS A 173 -11.15 3.30 12.54
C LYS A 173 -12.35 3.57 11.62
N PHE A 174 -12.34 3.03 10.41
CA PHE A 174 -13.36 3.29 9.38
C PHE A 174 -14.14 2.04 9.06
N SER A 175 -15.46 2.15 8.98
CA SER A 175 -16.38 1.04 8.65
C SER A 175 -16.21 0.55 7.21
N GLY A 176 -15.79 1.45 6.29
CA GLY A 176 -15.62 1.16 4.87
C GLY A 176 -14.64 2.11 4.18
N TYR A 177 -14.56 1.97 2.86
CA TYR A 177 -13.71 2.84 2.05
C TYR A 177 -14.36 4.19 1.76
N SER A 178 -15.69 4.31 1.79
CA SER A 178 -16.39 5.58 1.64
C SER A 178 -16.04 6.53 2.78
N GLU A 179 -16.20 6.07 4.01
CA GLU A 179 -15.88 6.84 5.22
C GLU A 179 -14.38 7.20 5.27
N LEU A 180 -13.51 6.24 4.93
CA LEU A 180 -12.09 6.51 4.80
C LEU A 180 -11.82 7.62 3.78
N PHE A 181 -12.41 7.51 2.58
CA PHE A 181 -12.19 8.50 1.52
C PHE A 181 -12.67 9.89 1.92
N GLU A 182 -13.87 9.99 2.50
CA GLU A 182 -14.40 11.26 3.02
C GLU A 182 -13.45 11.91 4.05
N TYR A 183 -12.89 11.10 4.95
CA TYR A 183 -11.90 11.58 5.91
C TYR A 183 -10.63 12.10 5.20
N LEU A 184 -10.08 11.33 4.25
CA LEU A 184 -8.88 11.73 3.51
C LEU A 184 -9.10 13.00 2.66
N ASP A 185 -10.29 13.14 2.08
CA ASP A 185 -10.63 14.25 1.19
C ASP A 185 -10.84 15.55 1.95
N ASN A 186 -11.27 15.47 3.21
CA ASN A 186 -11.50 16.62 4.09
C ASN A 186 -10.26 17.05 4.88
N LEU A 187 -9.15 16.29 4.85
CA LEU A 187 -7.90 16.72 5.48
C LEU A 187 -7.36 17.98 4.78
N SER A 188 -7.22 19.03 5.54
CA SER A 188 -6.59 20.28 5.08
C SER A 188 -5.07 20.12 4.95
N ASP A 189 -4.43 21.01 4.20
CA ASP A 189 -2.97 21.00 4.07
C ASP A 189 -2.27 21.33 5.39
N ASP A 190 -2.95 22.03 6.33
CA ASP A 190 -2.43 22.33 7.68
C ASP A 190 -2.47 21.08 8.61
N GLU A 191 -3.36 20.12 8.33
CA GLU A 191 -3.46 18.85 9.07
C GLU A 191 -2.58 17.76 8.46
N TYR A 192 -2.04 18.01 7.27
CA TYR A 192 -1.14 17.10 6.57
C TYR A 192 0.26 17.13 7.19
#